data_38534d42a0ff8a26d2efdddb5ef8aab5
#
_entry.id   38534d42a0ff8a26d2efdddb5ef8aab5
#
_cell.length_a   1.000
_cell.length_b   1.000
_cell.length_c   1.000
_cell.angle_alpha   90.00
_cell.angle_beta   90.00
_cell.angle_gamma   90.00
#
_symmetry.space_group_name_H-M   'P 1'
#
loop_
_entity.id
_entity.type
_entity.pdbx_description
1 polymer ?
#
loop_
_entity_poly.entity_id
_entity_poly.type
_entity_poly.pdbx_seq_one_letter_code
_entity_poly.pdbx_strand_id
1 'polypeptide(L)'
;MESKLFKRRAQFWPGGTSLLAALLFAGNAFASEPPSVKMDSTADHSKFKELQKTFSSGPELTKVCLTCHTEAAKQVHRTKHWTWDFLNPENQQRLGKKNVVNNFCISIPSNYAFCTSCHVGYGWKDANFDFKSEENVDCLACHDTTGAYRKLPGLAGHPPYKDTEIPPGSGKIAKAVDLSKVAQKVGKT
;
A
#
# COMPACT_ATOMS: atom_id res chain seq x y z
N MET A 1 58.40 -13.62 9.98
CA MET A 1 58.71 -12.90 8.69
C MET A 1 57.96 -11.59 8.71
N GLU A 2 58.67 -10.53 8.52
CA GLU A 2 58.49 -9.16 9.03
C GLU A 2 57.32 -8.39 8.43
N SER A 3 56.64 -7.67 9.34
CA SER A 3 55.66 -6.65 9.05
C SER A 3 56.35 -5.33 8.65
N LYS A 4 56.14 -4.81 7.47
CA LYS A 4 56.62 -3.47 7.08
C LYS A 4 55.57 -2.41 7.42
N LEU A 5 55.86 -1.68 8.48
CA LEU A 5 55.16 -0.46 8.89
C LEU A 5 55.45 0.65 7.86
N PHE A 6 54.40 1.18 7.26
CA PHE A 6 54.52 2.37 6.38
C PHE A 6 54.29 3.63 7.23
N LYS A 7 55.40 4.29 7.64
CA LYS A 7 55.37 5.63 8.26
C LYS A 7 55.15 6.69 7.19
N ARG A 8 53.98 7.32 7.17
CA ARG A 8 53.79 8.59 6.42
C ARG A 8 54.20 9.78 7.29
N ARG A 9 55.23 10.49 6.84
CA ARG A 9 55.68 11.76 7.41
C ARG A 9 54.67 12.88 7.07
N ALA A 10 54.20 13.57 8.11
CA ALA A 10 53.49 14.84 7.95
C ALA A 10 54.48 15.93 7.57
N GLN A 11 54.26 16.59 6.43
CA GLN A 11 54.95 17.78 6.03
C GLN A 11 54.17 19.00 6.51
N PHE A 12 54.73 19.69 7.49
CA PHE A 12 54.25 21.02 7.92
C PHE A 12 54.75 22.07 6.93
N TRP A 13 53.84 22.90 6.42
CA TRP A 13 54.13 24.09 5.68
C TRP A 13 53.72 25.31 6.51
N PRO A 14 54.62 26.24 6.84
CA PRO A 14 54.27 27.48 7.53
C PRO A 14 54.07 28.59 6.51
N GLY A 15 53.07 29.42 6.73
CA GLY A 15 53.09 30.80 6.23
C GLY A 15 52.01 31.17 5.23
N GLY A 16 51.16 32.07 5.64
CA GLY A 16 50.28 32.81 4.74
C GLY A 16 48.98 33.26 5.41
N THR A 17 49.11 34.31 6.26
CA THR A 17 47.93 35.07 6.72
C THR A 17 47.32 35.83 5.56
N SER A 18 46.09 35.48 5.21
CA SER A 18 45.19 36.33 4.42
C SER A 18 43.80 36.27 5.00
N LEU A 19 43.47 37.33 5.72
CA LEU A 19 42.09 37.64 6.13
C LEU A 19 41.25 37.94 4.88
N LEU A 20 40.44 37.01 4.47
CA LEU A 20 39.31 37.30 3.59
C LEU A 20 38.04 36.95 4.38
N ALA A 21 37.37 38.00 4.90
CA ALA A 21 36.06 37.92 5.47
C ALA A 21 35.05 37.60 4.35
N ALA A 22 34.73 36.35 4.15
CA ALA A 22 33.62 35.94 3.31
C ALA A 22 32.34 36.04 4.14
N LEU A 23 31.59 37.10 3.91
CA LEU A 23 30.20 37.24 4.36
C LEU A 23 29.37 36.14 3.68
N LEU A 24 29.17 35.04 4.38
CA LEU A 24 28.19 34.04 4.00
C LEU A 24 26.78 34.57 4.28
N PHE A 25 26.17 35.18 3.28
CA PHE A 25 24.73 35.33 3.22
C PHE A 25 24.14 33.93 3.06
N ALA A 26 23.81 33.29 4.17
CA ALA A 26 22.93 32.13 4.18
C ALA A 26 21.52 32.63 3.85
N GLY A 27 21.22 32.74 2.56
CA GLY A 27 19.87 32.91 2.08
C GLY A 27 19.10 31.64 2.42
N ASN A 28 18.30 31.68 3.50
CA ASN A 28 17.27 30.69 3.72
C ASN A 28 16.24 30.84 2.59
N ALA A 29 16.46 30.09 1.51
CA ALA A 29 15.40 29.82 0.54
C ALA A 29 14.39 28.95 1.26
N PHE A 30 13.41 29.57 1.91
CA PHE A 30 12.17 28.89 2.25
C PHE A 30 11.57 28.46 0.90
N ALA A 31 11.77 27.20 0.54
CA ALA A 31 10.97 26.57 -0.48
C ALA A 31 9.54 26.57 0.07
N SER A 32 8.73 27.53 -0.35
CA SER A 32 7.30 27.51 -0.11
C SER A 32 6.78 26.25 -0.79
N GLU A 33 6.27 25.31 0.00
CA GLU A 33 5.53 24.20 -0.58
C GLU A 33 4.44 24.77 -1.49
N PRO A 34 4.28 24.22 -2.70
CA PRO A 34 3.21 24.67 -3.57
C PRO A 34 1.88 24.50 -2.81
N PRO A 35 0.96 25.47 -2.90
CA PRO A 35 -0.32 25.37 -2.20
C PRO A 35 -0.97 24.04 -2.57
N SER A 36 -1.26 23.22 -1.56
CA SER A 36 -2.00 21.98 -1.75
C SER A 36 -3.37 22.37 -2.30
N VAL A 37 -3.58 22.20 -3.60
CA VAL A 37 -4.90 22.38 -4.20
C VAL A 37 -5.77 21.26 -3.62
N LYS A 38 -6.58 21.59 -2.63
CA LYS A 38 -7.68 20.74 -2.19
C LYS A 38 -8.62 20.61 -3.38
N MET A 39 -8.42 19.58 -4.18
CA MET A 39 -9.39 19.22 -5.20
C MET A 39 -10.54 18.51 -4.50
N ASP A 40 -11.60 19.24 -4.19
CA ASP A 40 -12.81 18.66 -3.63
C ASP A 40 -13.37 17.62 -4.60
N SER A 41 -13.85 16.50 -4.05
CA SER A 41 -14.54 15.52 -4.87
C SER A 41 -15.80 16.15 -5.44
N THR A 42 -15.97 16.08 -6.77
CA THR A 42 -17.17 16.59 -7.42
C THR A 42 -18.36 15.64 -7.30
N ALA A 43 -18.12 14.37 -6.87
CA ALA A 43 -19.12 13.34 -6.76
C ALA A 43 -19.44 13.03 -5.28
N ASP A 44 -20.69 13.08 -4.92
CA ASP A 44 -21.21 12.64 -3.61
C ASP A 44 -21.77 11.23 -3.74
N HIS A 45 -20.95 10.25 -3.35
CA HIS A 45 -21.28 8.82 -3.45
C HIS A 45 -22.51 8.43 -2.63
N SER A 46 -22.89 9.19 -1.60
CA SER A 46 -24.08 8.93 -0.81
C SER A 46 -25.40 9.12 -1.59
N LYS A 47 -25.33 9.84 -2.71
CA LYS A 47 -26.50 10.12 -3.57
C LYS A 47 -26.72 9.08 -4.68
N PHE A 48 -25.76 8.18 -4.90
CA PHE A 48 -25.89 7.17 -5.95
C PHE A 48 -26.74 5.99 -5.48
N LYS A 49 -27.87 5.76 -6.15
CA LYS A 49 -28.81 4.68 -5.82
C LYS A 49 -28.15 3.30 -5.90
N GLU A 50 -27.20 3.14 -6.82
CA GLU A 50 -26.43 1.91 -7.02
C GLU A 50 -25.63 1.51 -5.78
N LEU A 51 -25.29 2.47 -4.92
CA LEU A 51 -24.56 2.25 -3.67
C LEU A 51 -25.47 2.15 -2.43
N GLN A 52 -26.78 2.38 -2.57
CA GLN A 52 -27.75 2.35 -1.46
C GLN A 52 -28.37 0.97 -1.25
N LYS A 53 -27.80 -0.07 -1.84
CA LYS A 53 -28.24 -1.48 -1.70
C LYS A 53 -27.27 -2.26 -0.82
N THR A 54 -27.74 -3.38 -0.32
CA THR A 54 -26.86 -4.34 0.37
C THR A 54 -25.95 -5.05 -0.63
N PHE A 55 -24.67 -5.20 -0.30
CA PHE A 55 -23.70 -5.95 -1.07
C PHE A 55 -23.34 -7.24 -0.33
N SER A 56 -23.36 -8.35 -1.03
CA SER A 56 -23.01 -9.66 -0.49
C SER A 56 -21.50 -9.90 -0.47
N SER A 57 -20.75 -9.18 -1.28
CA SER A 57 -19.29 -9.32 -1.40
C SER A 57 -18.60 -8.07 -1.90
N GLY A 58 -17.28 -7.99 -1.66
CA GLY A 58 -16.43 -6.91 -2.19
C GLY A 58 -16.41 -6.87 -3.72
N PRO A 59 -16.23 -8.01 -4.42
CA PRO A 59 -16.31 -8.05 -5.89
C PRO A 59 -17.64 -7.52 -6.45
N GLU A 60 -18.78 -7.80 -5.81
CA GLU A 60 -20.06 -7.25 -6.22
C GLU A 60 -20.08 -5.71 -6.13
N LEU A 61 -19.53 -5.15 -5.06
CA LEU A 61 -19.38 -3.71 -4.93
C LEU A 61 -18.42 -3.14 -5.99
N THR A 62 -17.28 -3.79 -6.21
CA THR A 62 -16.30 -3.34 -7.19
C THR A 62 -16.89 -3.28 -8.60
N LYS A 63 -17.73 -4.23 -9.00
CA LYS A 63 -18.48 -4.16 -10.26
C LYS A 63 -19.26 -2.84 -10.39
N VAL A 64 -19.89 -2.40 -9.32
CA VAL A 64 -20.62 -1.12 -9.33
C VAL A 64 -19.66 0.06 -9.44
N CYS A 65 -18.55 0.03 -8.70
CA CYS A 65 -17.53 1.09 -8.83
C CYS A 65 -17.03 1.24 -10.27
N LEU A 66 -16.79 0.11 -10.93
CA LEU A 66 -16.26 0.06 -12.31
C LEU A 66 -17.25 0.54 -13.37
N THR A 67 -18.54 0.68 -13.07
CA THR A 67 -19.48 1.28 -14.02
C THR A 67 -19.20 2.75 -14.30
N CYS A 68 -18.56 3.45 -13.34
CA CYS A 68 -18.15 4.85 -13.47
C CYS A 68 -16.62 5.01 -13.55
N HIS A 69 -15.88 4.20 -12.77
CA HIS A 69 -14.42 4.24 -12.69
C HIS A 69 -13.78 3.16 -13.60
N THR A 70 -14.07 3.21 -14.88
CA THR A 70 -13.80 2.15 -15.88
C THR A 70 -12.33 1.77 -16.03
N GLU A 71 -11.40 2.68 -15.71
CA GLU A 71 -9.95 2.43 -15.83
C GLU A 71 -9.26 2.17 -14.48
N ALA A 72 -9.98 2.34 -13.36
CA ALA A 72 -9.36 2.29 -12.03
C ALA A 72 -8.73 0.93 -11.72
N ALA A 73 -9.42 -0.17 -12.02
CA ALA A 73 -8.88 -1.50 -11.79
C ALA A 73 -7.60 -1.76 -12.59
N LYS A 74 -7.56 -1.34 -13.85
CA LYS A 74 -6.36 -1.47 -14.72
C LYS A 74 -5.18 -0.65 -14.18
N GLN A 75 -5.45 0.51 -13.55
CA GLN A 75 -4.42 1.31 -12.89
C GLN A 75 -3.89 0.58 -11.66
N VAL A 76 -4.76 0.03 -10.82
CA VAL A 76 -4.38 -0.77 -9.64
C VAL A 76 -3.55 -1.99 -10.04
N HIS A 77 -3.92 -2.70 -11.12
CA HIS A 77 -3.19 -3.87 -11.62
C HIS A 77 -1.71 -3.59 -11.94
N ARG A 78 -1.35 -2.35 -12.26
CA ARG A 78 0.05 -1.95 -12.54
C ARG A 78 0.84 -1.63 -11.28
N THR A 79 0.19 -1.57 -10.12
CA THR A 79 0.85 -1.20 -8.86
C THR A 79 1.49 -2.38 -8.16
N LYS A 80 2.46 -2.10 -7.29
CA LYS A 80 3.06 -3.10 -6.40
C LYS A 80 2.07 -3.61 -5.35
N HIS A 81 1.05 -2.83 -5.02
CA HIS A 81 -0.03 -3.23 -4.12
C HIS A 81 -0.86 -4.39 -4.65
N TRP A 82 -0.93 -4.50 -5.99
CA TRP A 82 -1.60 -5.60 -6.68
C TRP A 82 -0.65 -6.74 -7.01
N THR A 83 0.45 -6.43 -7.70
CA THR A 83 1.33 -7.49 -8.23
C THR A 83 2.13 -8.21 -7.15
N TRP A 84 2.47 -7.51 -6.05
CA TRP A 84 3.41 -7.97 -5.01
C TRP A 84 4.73 -8.49 -5.58
N ASP A 85 5.06 -8.05 -6.77
CA ASP A 85 6.18 -8.50 -7.57
C ASP A 85 6.93 -7.29 -8.13
N PHE A 86 8.24 -7.37 -8.11
CA PHE A 86 9.12 -6.32 -8.61
C PHE A 86 10.38 -6.95 -9.18
N LEU A 87 10.71 -6.59 -10.42
CA LEU A 87 11.98 -6.93 -11.03
C LEU A 87 12.95 -5.76 -10.80
N ASN A 88 14.04 -6.01 -10.06
CA ASN A 88 15.09 -5.01 -9.89
C ASN A 88 15.83 -4.82 -11.22
N PRO A 89 15.82 -3.62 -11.82
CA PRO A 89 16.43 -3.39 -13.12
C PRO A 89 17.96 -3.53 -13.12
N GLU A 90 18.60 -3.32 -11.95
CA GLU A 90 20.07 -3.35 -11.86
C GLU A 90 20.65 -4.77 -11.89
N ASN A 91 19.99 -5.71 -11.19
CA ASN A 91 20.51 -7.06 -11.01
C ASN A 91 19.56 -8.16 -11.48
N GLN A 92 18.41 -7.79 -12.06
CA GLN A 92 17.37 -8.69 -12.56
C GLN A 92 16.78 -9.63 -11.50
N GLN A 93 16.95 -9.29 -10.22
CA GLN A 93 16.39 -10.08 -9.13
C GLN A 93 14.88 -9.79 -8.97
N ARG A 94 14.08 -10.85 -8.86
CA ARG A 94 12.67 -10.72 -8.51
C ARG A 94 12.52 -10.51 -7.01
N LEU A 95 11.96 -9.38 -6.66
CA LEU A 95 11.68 -8.94 -5.29
C LEU A 95 10.16 -8.78 -5.09
N GLY A 96 9.79 -8.35 -3.88
CA GLY A 96 8.39 -8.16 -3.49
C GLY A 96 7.87 -9.33 -2.65
N LYS A 97 6.79 -9.09 -1.93
CA LYS A 97 6.24 -10.06 -0.95
C LYS A 97 5.92 -11.42 -1.54
N LYS A 98 5.58 -11.47 -2.84
CA LYS A 98 5.27 -12.70 -3.54
C LYS A 98 6.47 -13.65 -3.63
N ASN A 99 7.69 -13.12 -3.68
CA ASN A 99 8.90 -13.84 -4.04
C ASN A 99 9.87 -14.06 -2.88
N VAL A 100 9.60 -13.47 -1.73
CA VAL A 100 10.52 -13.50 -0.58
C VAL A 100 9.85 -14.04 0.68
N VAL A 101 10.65 -14.60 1.55
CA VAL A 101 10.24 -14.94 2.92
C VAL A 101 10.09 -13.64 3.70
N ASN A 102 8.96 -13.49 4.40
CA ASN A 102 8.72 -12.30 5.22
C ASN A 102 9.46 -12.36 6.57
N ASN A 103 9.33 -11.30 7.38
CA ASN A 103 9.99 -11.18 8.69
C ASN A 103 9.58 -12.28 9.72
N PHE A 104 8.52 -13.01 9.45
CA PHE A 104 8.07 -14.14 10.27
C PHE A 104 8.64 -15.47 9.79
N CYS A 105 9.63 -15.46 8.90
CA CYS A 105 10.26 -16.64 8.29
C CYS A 105 9.27 -17.58 7.58
N ILE A 106 8.17 -17.04 7.07
CA ILE A 106 7.17 -17.77 6.31
C ILE A 106 6.95 -17.11 4.93
N SER A 107 6.74 -17.94 3.92
CA SER A 107 6.44 -17.50 2.57
C SER A 107 4.93 -17.37 2.35
N ILE A 108 4.55 -16.59 1.34
CA ILE A 108 3.15 -16.46 0.93
C ILE A 108 2.54 -17.81 0.55
N PRO A 109 3.21 -18.67 -0.27
CA PRO A 109 2.66 -19.97 -0.66
C PRO A 109 2.27 -20.89 0.51
N SER A 110 2.92 -20.74 1.67
CA SER A 110 2.61 -21.53 2.86
C SER A 110 1.41 -21.00 3.65
N ASN A 111 0.99 -19.75 3.42
CA ASN A 111 0.02 -19.04 4.27
C ASN A 111 -0.87 -18.07 3.49
N TYR A 112 -1.30 -18.42 2.29
CA TYR A 112 -2.03 -17.50 1.39
C TYR A 112 -3.14 -16.70 2.09
N ALA A 113 -4.15 -17.35 2.61
CA ALA A 113 -5.33 -16.67 3.14
C ALA A 113 -5.00 -15.72 4.32
N PHE A 114 -3.92 -16.02 5.06
CA PHE A 114 -3.45 -15.19 6.16
C PHE A 114 -2.61 -14.01 5.66
N CYS A 115 -1.57 -14.29 4.87
CA CYS A 115 -0.63 -13.27 4.42
C CYS A 115 -1.23 -12.32 3.39
N THR A 116 -2.13 -12.80 2.54
CA THR A 116 -2.75 -12.02 1.45
C THR A 116 -3.86 -11.09 1.93
N SER A 117 -4.20 -11.07 3.21
CA SER A 117 -5.19 -10.14 3.76
C SER A 117 -4.84 -8.67 3.52
N CYS A 118 -3.55 -8.32 3.42
CA CYS A 118 -3.10 -6.96 3.09
C CYS A 118 -3.06 -6.67 1.58
N HIS A 119 -3.35 -7.65 0.72
CA HIS A 119 -3.42 -7.45 -0.72
C HIS A 119 -4.60 -6.53 -1.07
N VAL A 120 -4.43 -5.65 -2.08
CA VAL A 120 -5.51 -4.76 -2.54
C VAL A 120 -6.49 -5.47 -3.45
N GLY A 121 -6.80 -6.73 -3.12
CA GLY A 121 -7.70 -7.59 -3.86
C GLY A 121 -8.37 -8.61 -2.96
N TYR A 122 -9.44 -9.21 -3.50
CA TYR A 122 -10.26 -10.20 -2.85
C TYR A 122 -9.95 -11.61 -3.35
N GLY A 123 -9.92 -12.58 -2.45
CA GLY A 123 -9.92 -13.99 -2.80
C GLY A 123 -8.58 -14.62 -3.15
N TRP A 124 -7.47 -13.98 -2.82
CA TRP A 124 -6.14 -14.59 -3.03
C TRP A 124 -5.86 -15.64 -1.93
N LYS A 125 -6.41 -16.82 -2.11
CA LYS A 125 -6.33 -17.95 -1.15
C LYS A 125 -5.32 -19.03 -1.54
N ASP A 126 -4.84 -19.02 -2.78
CA ASP A 126 -3.91 -20.02 -3.34
C ASP A 126 -3.18 -19.48 -4.58
N ALA A 127 -2.40 -20.34 -5.22
CA ALA A 127 -1.62 -19.99 -6.41
C ALA A 127 -2.46 -19.68 -7.66
N ASN A 128 -3.76 -20.02 -7.68
CA ASN A 128 -4.66 -19.83 -8.81
C ASN A 128 -5.37 -18.47 -8.79
N PHE A 129 -4.93 -17.55 -7.96
CA PHE A 129 -5.50 -16.21 -7.92
C PHE A 129 -5.41 -15.52 -9.29
N ASP A 130 -6.55 -15.04 -9.77
CA ASP A 130 -6.61 -14.35 -11.06
C ASP A 130 -6.19 -12.87 -10.93
N PHE A 131 -4.93 -12.61 -11.24
CA PHE A 131 -4.38 -11.24 -11.27
C PHE A 131 -4.93 -10.37 -12.41
N LYS A 132 -5.77 -10.91 -13.32
CA LYS A 132 -6.41 -10.14 -14.39
C LYS A 132 -7.84 -9.71 -14.05
N SER A 133 -8.41 -10.26 -12.99
CA SER A 133 -9.78 -9.95 -12.58
C SER A 133 -9.89 -8.52 -12.07
N GLU A 134 -10.59 -7.67 -12.80
CA GLU A 134 -10.86 -6.29 -12.39
C GLU A 134 -11.82 -6.24 -11.19
N GLU A 135 -12.76 -7.18 -11.12
CA GLU A 135 -13.75 -7.27 -10.05
C GLU A 135 -13.13 -7.62 -8.69
N ASN A 136 -11.99 -8.28 -8.70
CA ASN A 136 -11.27 -8.63 -7.48
C ASN A 136 -10.44 -7.48 -6.91
N VAL A 137 -10.41 -6.31 -7.54
CA VAL A 137 -9.73 -5.12 -6.98
C VAL A 137 -10.52 -4.59 -5.78
N ASP A 138 -9.84 -4.36 -4.68
CA ASP A 138 -10.41 -3.83 -3.45
C ASP A 138 -10.24 -2.31 -3.38
N CYS A 139 -11.23 -1.59 -3.90
CA CYS A 139 -11.24 -0.13 -3.91
C CYS A 139 -11.29 0.47 -2.49
N LEU A 140 -11.99 -0.20 -1.57
CA LEU A 140 -12.20 0.30 -0.22
C LEU A 140 -10.93 0.24 0.63
N ALA A 141 -9.96 -0.62 0.30
CA ALA A 141 -8.68 -0.68 1.01
C ALA A 141 -7.92 0.66 1.01
N CYS A 142 -8.14 1.49 -0.01
CA CYS A 142 -7.52 2.81 -0.15
C CYS A 142 -8.52 3.95 0.05
N HIS A 143 -9.80 3.76 -0.28
CA HIS A 143 -10.77 4.85 -0.36
C HIS A 143 -11.73 4.94 0.84
N ASP A 144 -11.67 4.01 1.82
CA ASP A 144 -12.48 4.12 3.02
C ASP A 144 -12.09 5.35 3.86
N THR A 145 -13.06 6.21 4.15
CA THR A 145 -12.89 7.36 5.07
C THR A 145 -13.62 7.17 6.38
N THR A 146 -14.29 6.04 6.57
CA THR A 146 -15.11 5.77 7.77
C THR A 146 -14.30 5.16 8.90
N GLY A 147 -13.15 4.52 8.59
CA GLY A 147 -12.41 3.67 9.51
C GLY A 147 -13.13 2.37 9.87
N ALA A 148 -14.28 2.10 9.23
CA ALA A 148 -15.06 0.88 9.48
C ALA A 148 -14.63 -0.29 8.59
N TYR A 149 -13.99 -0.01 7.45
CA TYR A 149 -13.50 -1.04 6.56
C TYR A 149 -12.24 -1.69 7.15
N ARG A 150 -12.26 -3.00 7.24
CA ARG A 150 -11.11 -3.75 7.74
C ARG A 150 -11.04 -5.12 7.10
N LYS A 151 -9.83 -5.57 6.85
CA LYS A 151 -9.51 -6.90 6.37
C LYS A 151 -8.80 -7.65 7.49
N LEU A 152 -9.15 -8.89 7.69
CA LEU A 152 -8.62 -9.70 8.78
C LEU A 152 -7.81 -10.87 8.23
N PRO A 153 -6.74 -11.28 8.94
CA PRO A 153 -5.97 -12.47 8.57
C PRO A 153 -6.88 -13.71 8.45
N GLY A 154 -6.61 -14.52 7.44
CA GLY A 154 -7.38 -15.76 7.20
C GLY A 154 -8.56 -15.62 6.26
N LEU A 155 -8.94 -14.40 5.85
CA LEU A 155 -10.06 -14.15 4.93
C LEU A 155 -9.61 -13.89 3.48
N ALA A 156 -8.36 -14.19 3.14
CA ALA A 156 -7.82 -14.04 1.77
C ALA A 156 -8.08 -12.66 1.15
N GLY A 157 -8.03 -11.59 1.96
CA GLY A 157 -8.26 -10.23 1.52
C GLY A 157 -9.73 -9.78 1.52
N HIS A 158 -10.67 -10.63 1.91
CA HIS A 158 -12.06 -10.19 2.13
C HIS A 158 -12.23 -9.52 3.49
N PRO A 159 -13.11 -8.51 3.62
CA PRO A 159 -13.62 -8.10 4.91
C PRO A 159 -14.58 -9.16 5.45
N PRO A 160 -14.91 -9.19 6.75
CA PRO A 160 -15.97 -10.04 7.26
C PRO A 160 -17.32 -9.54 6.72
N TYR A 161 -18.03 -10.36 5.95
CA TYR A 161 -19.38 -10.07 5.40
C TYR A 161 -20.50 -10.44 6.38
N LYS A 162 -20.17 -11.19 7.43
CA LYS A 162 -21.02 -11.53 8.56
C LYS A 162 -20.18 -11.54 9.83
N ASP A 163 -20.82 -11.47 10.97
CA ASP A 163 -20.13 -11.63 12.25
C ASP A 163 -19.38 -12.97 12.23
N THR A 164 -18.08 -12.90 12.40
CA THR A 164 -17.17 -14.04 12.19
C THR A 164 -16.20 -14.14 13.35
N GLU A 165 -16.06 -15.33 13.91
CA GLU A 165 -15.07 -15.59 14.96
C GLU A 165 -13.67 -15.69 14.35
N ILE A 166 -12.75 -14.82 14.79
CA ILE A 166 -11.36 -14.79 14.28
C ILE A 166 -10.38 -14.52 15.41
N PRO A 167 -9.39 -15.39 15.60
CA PRO A 167 -9.30 -16.73 14.98
C PRO A 167 -10.37 -17.69 15.48
N PRO A 168 -10.70 -18.74 14.74
CA PRO A 168 -11.68 -19.74 15.17
C PRO A 168 -11.35 -20.29 16.55
N GLY A 169 -12.37 -20.44 17.42
CA GLY A 169 -12.22 -20.94 18.79
C GLY A 169 -11.68 -19.91 19.80
N SER A 170 -11.52 -18.64 19.38
CA SER A 170 -10.99 -17.56 20.26
C SER A 170 -12.07 -16.88 21.12
N GLY A 171 -13.33 -17.04 20.79
CA GLY A 171 -14.45 -16.26 21.35
C GLY A 171 -14.49 -14.80 20.87
N LYS A 172 -13.53 -14.37 20.03
CA LYS A 172 -13.46 -12.99 19.52
C LYS A 172 -14.25 -12.84 18.22
N ILE A 173 -15.33 -12.08 18.27
CA ILE A 173 -16.19 -11.86 17.10
C ILE A 173 -15.76 -10.57 16.37
N ALA A 174 -15.32 -10.74 15.14
CA ALA A 174 -15.17 -9.65 14.19
C ALA A 174 -16.55 -9.33 13.59
N LYS A 175 -16.99 -8.10 13.78
CA LYS A 175 -18.27 -7.62 13.25
C LYS A 175 -18.22 -7.51 11.73
N ALA A 176 -19.36 -7.80 11.10
CA ALA A 176 -19.54 -7.58 9.66
C ALA A 176 -19.26 -6.14 9.26
N VAL A 177 -18.68 -5.98 8.06
CA VAL A 177 -18.49 -4.67 7.42
C VAL A 177 -19.70 -4.37 6.54
N ASP A 178 -20.37 -3.25 6.81
CA ASP A 178 -21.43 -2.75 5.94
C ASP A 178 -20.83 -2.06 4.72
N LEU A 179 -20.69 -2.81 3.64
CA LEU A 179 -20.05 -2.32 2.41
C LEU A 179 -20.79 -1.13 1.80
N SER A 180 -22.12 -1.08 1.92
CA SER A 180 -22.91 0.04 1.41
C SER A 180 -22.58 1.34 2.13
N LYS A 181 -22.56 1.32 3.47
CA LYS A 181 -22.21 2.50 4.26
C LYS A 181 -20.79 2.99 4.01
N VAL A 182 -19.85 2.06 3.84
CA VAL A 182 -18.46 2.43 3.54
C VAL A 182 -18.38 3.04 2.15
N ALA A 183 -18.99 2.42 1.14
CA ALA A 183 -18.94 2.88 -0.25
C ALA A 183 -19.58 4.27 -0.46
N GLN A 184 -20.57 4.62 0.33
CA GLN A 184 -21.21 5.95 0.28
C GLN A 184 -20.30 7.06 0.84
N LYS A 185 -19.21 6.72 1.54
CA LYS A 185 -18.30 7.65 2.19
C LYS A 185 -16.85 7.47 1.74
N VAL A 186 -16.66 7.02 0.51
CA VAL A 186 -15.33 6.95 -0.06
C VAL A 186 -14.74 8.33 -0.31
N GLY A 187 -13.44 8.45 -0.10
CA GLY A 187 -12.70 9.70 -0.27
C GLY A 187 -11.60 9.60 -1.32
N LYS A 188 -10.92 10.72 -1.54
CA LYS A 188 -9.67 10.76 -2.29
C LYS A 188 -8.53 10.24 -1.43
N THR A 189 -7.62 9.51 -2.02
CA THR A 189 -6.33 9.09 -1.46
C THR A 189 -5.20 9.79 -2.17
#